data_5db567f0537bcb5a49d00dcf190d2f8f
#
_entry.id   5db567f0537bcb5a49d00dcf190d2f8f
#
_cell.length_a   1.000
_cell.length_b   1.000
_cell.length_c   1.000
_cell.angle_alpha   90.00
_cell.angle_beta   90.00
_cell.angle_gamma   90.00
#
_symmetry.space_group_name_H-M   'P 1'
#
loop_
_entity.id
_entity.type
_entity.pdbx_description
1 polymer ?
#
loop_
_entity_poly.entity_id
_entity_poly.type
_entity_poly.pdbx_seq_one_letter_code
_entity_poly.pdbx_strand_id
1 'polypeptide(L)'
;MNQDKVKEILVDLDNTTDDFSVVFTGKESSKVDGLYNRETCEILIHNRNFKDDNALIYTAIHEFAHHIQFTKIDPERNSRAHTVAFWNTFHGLLDIAEQKKYYTNIFNSDDKFLNLTKEIKEKYLTENGKLMKDFGKLLVEAYDLCQRNHAEFEDYIDRALCMNRAAAKNIMKVYAMDVEPSLGFDNMKIVANVKDNEQRKQAEESFIQGHSPTEVRAEISTSKPEPKLTKKKLESEKARLEKSIHALQVKLADLEMKIDEFEG
;
A
#
# COMPACT_ATOMS: atom_id res chain seq x y z
N MET A 1 15.48 -18.99 20.22
CA MET A 1 16.05 -17.64 20.44
C MET A 1 15.52 -17.08 21.77
N ASN A 2 16.23 -16.15 22.46
CA ASN A 2 15.75 -15.46 23.67
C ASN A 2 15.49 -13.97 23.38
N GLN A 3 14.83 -13.27 24.32
CA GLN A 3 14.41 -11.88 24.14
C GLN A 3 15.61 -10.92 23.97
N ASP A 4 16.73 -11.15 24.66
CA ASP A 4 17.92 -10.29 24.58
C ASP A 4 18.54 -10.39 23.18
N LYS A 5 18.60 -11.60 22.62
CA LYS A 5 19.08 -11.82 21.25
C LYS A 5 18.16 -11.17 20.21
N VAL A 6 16.85 -11.19 20.43
CA VAL A 6 15.90 -10.45 19.56
C VAL A 6 16.16 -8.96 19.65
N LYS A 7 16.34 -8.39 20.87
CA LYS A 7 16.67 -6.95 21.01
C LYS A 7 17.97 -6.60 20.29
N GLU A 8 19.03 -7.41 20.43
CA GLU A 8 20.30 -7.21 19.72
C GLU A 8 20.10 -7.15 18.20
N ILE A 9 19.33 -8.08 17.65
CA ILE A 9 19.03 -8.12 16.21
C ILE A 9 18.30 -6.84 15.79
N LEU A 10 17.24 -6.44 16.50
CA LEU A 10 16.46 -5.26 16.15
C LEU A 10 17.31 -3.97 16.20
N VAL A 11 18.17 -3.82 17.19
CA VAL A 11 19.14 -2.71 17.29
C VAL A 11 20.15 -2.75 16.14
N ASP A 12 20.58 -3.93 15.72
CA ASP A 12 21.49 -4.06 14.58
C ASP A 12 20.81 -3.75 13.23
N LEU A 13 19.48 -3.89 13.13
CA LEU A 13 18.72 -3.49 11.94
C LEU A 13 18.58 -1.97 11.84
N ASP A 14 18.28 -1.27 12.93
CA ASP A 14 18.26 0.19 13.02
C ASP A 14 18.74 0.64 14.41
N ASN A 15 19.96 1.15 14.47
CA ASN A 15 20.62 1.63 15.70
C ASN A 15 20.31 3.10 16.01
N THR A 16 19.47 3.75 15.24
CA THR A 16 19.13 5.17 15.38
C THR A 16 17.82 5.40 16.11
N THR A 17 17.12 4.33 16.53
CA THR A 17 15.84 4.41 17.24
C THR A 17 16.00 4.82 18.70
N ASP A 18 14.92 5.36 19.27
CA ASP A 18 14.78 5.53 20.71
C ASP A 18 14.88 4.18 21.44
N ASP A 19 15.14 4.20 22.75
CA ASP A 19 15.26 2.96 23.52
C ASP A 19 13.88 2.25 23.62
N PHE A 20 13.94 0.93 23.56
CA PHE A 20 12.78 0.06 23.66
C PHE A 20 13.13 -1.23 24.40
N SER A 21 12.14 -1.95 24.86
CA SER A 21 12.32 -3.27 25.45
C SER A 21 11.63 -4.37 24.63
N VAL A 22 12.19 -5.57 24.68
CA VAL A 22 11.56 -6.78 24.11
C VAL A 22 11.21 -7.71 25.26
N VAL A 23 9.96 -8.13 25.32
CA VAL A 23 9.45 -8.98 26.41
C VAL A 23 8.78 -10.22 25.83
N PHE A 24 9.28 -11.39 26.19
CA PHE A 24 8.63 -12.66 25.91
C PHE A 24 7.59 -12.95 26.99
N THR A 25 6.34 -13.07 26.61
CA THR A 25 5.25 -13.27 27.57
C THR A 25 5.20 -14.68 28.17
N GLY A 26 5.88 -15.65 27.56
CA GLY A 26 5.83 -17.05 27.97
C GLY A 26 4.47 -17.73 27.78
N LYS A 27 3.56 -17.11 27.05
CA LYS A 27 2.18 -17.56 26.80
C LYS A 27 1.93 -17.80 25.32
N GLU A 28 0.93 -18.59 25.02
CA GLU A 28 0.29 -18.64 23.72
C GLU A 28 -0.83 -17.60 23.64
N SER A 29 -1.06 -17.07 22.46
CA SER A 29 -2.18 -16.18 22.15
C SER A 29 -2.83 -16.60 20.83
N SER A 30 -4.15 -16.72 20.84
CA SER A 30 -4.92 -16.98 19.61
C SER A 30 -5.31 -15.72 18.85
N LYS A 31 -5.01 -14.53 19.39
CA LYS A 31 -5.42 -13.25 18.81
C LYS A 31 -4.30 -12.54 18.08
N VAL A 32 -3.10 -12.51 18.65
CA VAL A 32 -1.94 -11.80 18.12
C VAL A 32 -0.66 -12.57 18.49
N ASP A 33 0.35 -12.49 17.63
CA ASP A 33 1.67 -13.09 17.85
C ASP A 33 2.62 -12.13 18.57
N GLY A 34 2.45 -10.83 18.33
CA GLY A 34 3.17 -9.73 18.97
C GLY A 34 2.27 -8.52 19.19
N LEU A 35 2.75 -7.56 19.95
CA LEU A 35 2.12 -6.28 20.20
C LEU A 35 3.16 -5.24 20.59
N TYR A 36 3.14 -4.09 19.94
CA TYR A 36 3.90 -2.93 20.38
C TYR A 36 3.07 -2.04 21.31
N ASN A 37 3.58 -1.79 22.51
CA ASN A 37 3.01 -0.84 23.45
C ASN A 37 3.69 0.53 23.31
N ARG A 38 2.96 1.50 22.79
CA ARG A 38 3.45 2.85 22.53
C ARG A 38 3.80 3.63 23.81
N GLU A 39 3.08 3.39 24.90
CA GLU A 39 3.27 4.15 26.16
C GLU A 39 4.56 3.74 26.87
N THR A 40 4.90 2.46 26.82
CA THR A 40 6.08 1.89 27.49
C THR A 40 7.24 1.61 26.56
N CYS A 41 7.06 1.80 25.26
CA CYS A 41 8.03 1.41 24.21
C CYS A 41 8.41 -0.08 24.31
N GLU A 42 7.44 -0.94 24.60
CA GLU A 42 7.66 -2.38 24.75
C GLU A 42 7.16 -3.16 23.55
N ILE A 43 8.00 -4.05 23.03
CA ILE A 43 7.66 -5.07 22.06
C ILE A 43 7.36 -6.36 22.81
N LEU A 44 6.08 -6.71 22.89
CA LEU A 44 5.62 -7.94 23.53
C LEU A 44 5.53 -9.04 22.47
N ILE A 45 6.11 -10.22 22.74
CA ILE A 45 6.06 -11.38 21.84
C ILE A 45 5.49 -12.58 22.59
N HIS A 46 4.45 -13.18 22.01
CA HIS A 46 3.88 -14.44 22.49
C HIS A 46 4.72 -15.60 21.98
N ASN A 47 5.90 -15.76 22.55
CA ASN A 47 6.96 -16.63 22.06
C ASN A 47 6.60 -18.12 21.98
N ARG A 48 5.54 -18.58 22.63
CA ARG A 48 5.02 -19.96 22.51
C ARG A 48 4.23 -20.20 21.23
N ASN A 49 3.83 -19.15 20.51
CA ASN A 49 3.16 -19.27 19.21
C ASN A 49 4.12 -19.76 18.10
N PHE A 50 5.42 -19.60 18.29
CA PHE A 50 6.40 -19.86 17.24
C PHE A 50 7.09 -21.22 17.41
N LYS A 51 7.18 -21.97 16.31
CA LYS A 51 7.92 -23.23 16.22
C LYS A 51 9.36 -23.04 15.73
N ASP A 52 9.66 -21.91 15.09
CA ASP A 52 10.97 -21.58 14.57
C ASP A 52 11.29 -20.10 14.81
N ASP A 53 12.59 -19.80 14.74
CA ASP A 53 13.11 -18.45 14.99
C ASP A 53 12.79 -17.49 13.83
N ASN A 54 12.57 -17.98 12.62
CA ASN A 54 12.29 -17.14 11.46
C ASN A 54 10.96 -16.40 11.58
N ALA A 55 9.89 -17.14 11.95
CA ALA A 55 8.57 -16.55 12.19
C ALA A 55 8.56 -15.60 13.41
N LEU A 56 9.34 -15.94 14.45
CA LEU A 56 9.50 -15.07 15.63
C LEU A 56 10.19 -13.75 15.26
N ILE A 57 11.27 -13.79 14.47
CA ILE A 57 11.99 -12.60 14.02
C ILE A 57 11.12 -11.75 13.09
N TYR A 58 10.36 -12.37 12.18
CA TYR A 58 9.41 -11.65 11.35
C TYR A 58 8.42 -10.82 12.19
N THR A 59 7.84 -11.43 13.22
CA THR A 59 6.93 -10.74 14.15
C THR A 59 7.64 -9.65 14.95
N ALA A 60 8.85 -9.92 15.44
CA ALA A 60 9.63 -8.92 16.16
C ALA A 60 9.94 -7.69 15.29
N ILE A 61 10.31 -7.88 14.03
CA ILE A 61 10.55 -6.80 13.07
C ILE A 61 9.25 -6.03 12.79
N HIS A 62 8.11 -6.71 12.72
CA HIS A 62 6.81 -6.06 12.56
C HIS A 62 6.51 -5.10 13.71
N GLU A 63 6.65 -5.54 14.95
CA GLU A 63 6.43 -4.71 16.13
C GLU A 63 7.49 -3.60 16.26
N PHE A 64 8.70 -3.86 15.82
CA PHE A 64 9.77 -2.85 15.77
C PHE A 64 9.48 -1.77 14.71
N ALA A 65 8.89 -2.12 13.59
CA ALA A 65 8.43 -1.13 12.60
C ALA A 65 7.34 -0.22 13.19
N HIS A 66 6.47 -0.72 14.08
CA HIS A 66 5.56 0.13 14.85
C HIS A 66 6.29 1.06 15.81
N HIS A 67 7.34 0.58 16.49
CA HIS A 67 8.17 1.43 17.34
C HIS A 67 8.75 2.60 16.54
N ILE A 68 9.36 2.34 15.39
CA ILE A 68 9.92 3.37 14.51
C ILE A 68 8.81 4.30 14.00
N GLN A 69 7.67 3.77 13.62
CA GLN A 69 6.54 4.57 13.15
C GLN A 69 6.11 5.61 14.20
N PHE A 70 5.93 5.19 15.43
CA PHE A 70 5.37 6.03 16.48
C PHE A 70 6.41 6.93 17.18
N THR A 71 7.69 6.61 17.09
CA THR A 71 8.76 7.44 17.69
C THR A 71 9.36 8.43 16.70
N LYS A 72 9.58 8.03 15.44
CA LYS A 72 10.30 8.85 14.45
C LYS A 72 9.41 9.45 13.36
N ILE A 73 8.47 8.67 12.83
CA ILE A 73 7.76 9.04 11.61
C ILE A 73 6.52 9.87 11.94
N ASP A 74 5.76 9.47 12.94
CA ASP A 74 4.44 10.05 13.24
C ASP A 74 4.13 10.07 14.75
N PRO A 75 4.95 10.79 15.56
CA PRO A 75 4.83 10.75 17.01
C PRO A 75 3.54 11.38 17.55
N GLU A 76 2.94 12.31 16.82
CA GLU A 76 1.79 13.11 17.31
C GLU A 76 0.43 12.62 16.79
N ARG A 77 0.41 11.80 15.77
CA ARG A 77 -0.85 11.34 15.18
C ARG A 77 -1.48 10.17 15.97
N ASN A 78 -2.79 10.29 16.23
CA ASN A 78 -3.67 9.13 16.45
C ASN A 78 -3.76 8.32 15.14
N SER A 79 -2.61 7.91 14.63
CA SER A 79 -2.50 7.36 13.31
C SER A 79 -2.96 5.91 13.30
N ARG A 80 -3.56 5.58 12.17
CA ARG A 80 -3.85 4.19 11.83
C ARG A 80 -2.55 3.39 11.88
N ALA A 81 -2.57 2.23 12.51
CA ALA A 81 -1.56 1.22 12.33
C ALA A 81 -1.46 0.85 10.83
N HIS A 82 -0.31 0.39 10.37
CA HIS A 82 -0.10 -0.11 9.02
C HIS A 82 -0.35 0.94 7.90
N THR A 83 0.21 2.13 8.07
CA THR A 83 0.25 3.16 7.02
C THR A 83 1.22 2.77 5.90
N VAL A 84 1.23 3.53 4.79
CA VAL A 84 2.25 3.36 3.72
C VAL A 84 3.68 3.47 4.28
N ALA A 85 3.92 4.44 5.17
CA ALA A 85 5.22 4.61 5.82
C ALA A 85 5.59 3.40 6.69
N PHE A 86 4.63 2.82 7.42
CA PHE A 86 4.84 1.58 8.17
C PHE A 86 5.31 0.45 7.26
N TRP A 87 4.59 0.19 6.17
CA TRP A 87 4.93 -0.91 5.26
C TRP A 87 6.31 -0.73 4.62
N ASN A 88 6.67 0.49 4.24
CA ASN A 88 8.00 0.78 3.71
C ASN A 88 9.10 0.52 4.74
N THR A 89 8.89 0.97 5.99
CA THR A 89 9.84 0.70 7.08
C THR A 89 9.96 -0.79 7.35
N PHE A 90 8.83 -1.49 7.45
CA PHE A 90 8.80 -2.91 7.73
C PHE A 90 9.49 -3.75 6.65
N HIS A 91 9.20 -3.50 5.37
CA HIS A 91 9.85 -4.21 4.26
C HIS A 91 11.35 -3.88 4.20
N GLY A 92 11.74 -2.61 4.36
CA GLY A 92 13.15 -2.24 4.41
C GLY A 92 13.92 -2.93 5.54
N LEU A 93 13.31 -3.08 6.72
CA LEU A 93 13.91 -3.83 7.83
C LEU A 93 14.03 -5.33 7.52
N LEU A 94 13.02 -5.92 6.85
CA LEU A 94 13.10 -7.32 6.41
C LEU A 94 14.21 -7.54 5.39
N ASP A 95 14.40 -6.63 4.44
CA ASP A 95 15.48 -6.71 3.44
C ASP A 95 16.86 -6.65 4.13
N ILE A 96 17.04 -5.77 5.12
CA ILE A 96 18.29 -5.70 5.91
C ILE A 96 18.47 -6.99 6.71
N ALA A 97 17.41 -7.52 7.31
CA ALA A 97 17.46 -8.76 8.10
C ALA A 97 17.80 -9.97 7.22
N GLU A 98 17.31 -10.02 5.98
CA GLU A 98 17.63 -11.03 5.00
C GLU A 98 19.10 -10.96 4.58
N GLN A 99 19.62 -9.77 4.27
CA GLN A 99 21.04 -9.54 3.96
C GLN A 99 21.95 -9.96 5.10
N LYS A 100 21.56 -9.67 6.35
CA LYS A 100 22.29 -10.05 7.56
C LYS A 100 22.06 -11.50 8.02
N LYS A 101 21.23 -12.25 7.31
CA LYS A 101 20.85 -13.66 7.60
C LYS A 101 20.17 -13.87 8.96
N TYR A 102 19.46 -12.87 9.45
CA TYR A 102 18.60 -12.98 10.62
C TYR A 102 17.19 -13.50 10.26
N TYR A 103 16.78 -13.28 9.02
CA TYR A 103 15.50 -13.69 8.47
C TYR A 103 15.72 -14.33 7.09
N THR A 104 14.89 -15.32 6.77
CA THR A 104 14.85 -15.94 5.46
C THR A 104 13.48 -15.73 4.84
N ASN A 105 13.45 -15.11 3.67
CA ASN A 105 12.22 -14.94 2.91
C ASN A 105 11.80 -16.27 2.28
N ILE A 106 10.76 -16.89 2.83
CA ILE A 106 10.26 -18.19 2.38
C ILE A 106 9.75 -18.13 0.92
N PHE A 107 9.25 -16.97 0.47
CA PHE A 107 8.73 -16.81 -0.88
C PHE A 107 9.83 -16.90 -1.95
N ASN A 108 11.08 -16.63 -1.58
CA ASN A 108 12.25 -16.70 -2.45
C ASN A 108 13.12 -17.94 -2.21
N SER A 109 12.84 -18.73 -1.16
CA SER A 109 13.66 -19.88 -0.76
C SER A 109 12.97 -21.23 -0.90
N ASP A 110 11.66 -21.28 -0.96
CA ASP A 110 10.88 -22.51 -1.14
C ASP A 110 10.48 -22.70 -2.61
N ASP A 111 10.86 -23.84 -3.20
CA ASP A 111 10.61 -24.15 -4.60
C ASP A 111 9.12 -24.13 -4.98
N LYS A 112 8.23 -24.47 -4.05
CA LYS A 112 6.78 -24.45 -4.31
C LYS A 112 6.28 -23.03 -4.45
N PHE A 113 6.75 -22.11 -3.57
CA PHE A 113 6.43 -20.70 -3.70
C PHE A 113 7.02 -20.11 -4.99
N LEU A 114 8.26 -20.41 -5.31
CA LEU A 114 8.90 -19.95 -6.55
C LEU A 114 8.12 -20.39 -7.80
N ASN A 115 7.79 -21.67 -7.88
CA ASN A 115 7.06 -22.23 -9.02
C ASN A 115 5.64 -21.64 -9.12
N LEU A 116 4.91 -21.56 -8.00
CA LEU A 116 3.56 -20.98 -7.96
C LEU A 116 3.58 -19.51 -8.34
N THR A 117 4.52 -18.74 -7.79
CA THR A 117 4.68 -17.31 -8.09
C THR A 117 4.98 -17.09 -9.57
N LYS A 118 5.86 -17.91 -10.14
CA LYS A 118 6.17 -17.88 -11.57
C LYS A 118 4.92 -18.16 -12.41
N GLU A 119 4.20 -19.22 -12.10
CA GLU A 119 2.97 -19.58 -12.81
C GLU A 119 1.91 -18.47 -12.75
N ILE A 120 1.69 -17.86 -11.57
CA ILE A 120 0.76 -16.75 -11.39
C ILE A 120 1.20 -15.54 -12.22
N LYS A 121 2.48 -15.17 -12.15
CA LYS A 121 3.00 -14.02 -12.90
C LYS A 121 2.89 -14.20 -14.42
N GLU A 122 3.31 -15.35 -14.93
CA GLU A 122 3.34 -15.61 -16.37
C GLU A 122 1.94 -15.85 -16.96
N LYS A 123 1.16 -16.76 -16.36
CA LYS A 123 -0.13 -17.19 -16.94
C LYS A 123 -1.30 -16.26 -16.63
N TYR A 124 -1.22 -15.50 -15.54
CA TYR A 124 -2.38 -14.68 -15.11
C TYR A 124 -2.08 -13.18 -15.13
N LEU A 125 -1.02 -12.74 -14.47
CA LEU A 125 -0.76 -11.29 -14.39
C LEU A 125 -0.34 -10.73 -15.76
N THR A 126 0.61 -11.38 -16.42
CA THR A 126 1.09 -10.96 -17.75
C THR A 126 -0.01 -11.06 -18.82
N GLU A 127 -0.74 -12.17 -18.85
CA GLU A 127 -1.83 -12.34 -19.83
C GLU A 127 -2.98 -11.36 -19.58
N ASN A 128 -3.33 -11.10 -18.32
CA ASN A 128 -4.29 -10.04 -17.96
C ASN A 128 -3.79 -8.65 -18.42
N GLY A 129 -2.50 -8.35 -18.21
CA GLY A 129 -1.89 -7.11 -18.69
C GLY A 129 -2.01 -6.95 -20.21
N LYS A 130 -1.68 -7.99 -20.99
CA LYS A 130 -1.84 -8.01 -22.45
C LYS A 130 -3.29 -7.80 -22.87
N LEU A 131 -4.21 -8.57 -22.28
CA LEU A 131 -5.64 -8.48 -22.58
C LEU A 131 -6.17 -7.08 -22.33
N MET A 132 -5.79 -6.44 -21.23
CA MET A 132 -6.23 -5.08 -20.92
C MET A 132 -5.61 -4.02 -21.84
N LYS A 133 -4.40 -4.26 -22.33
CA LYS A 133 -3.76 -3.39 -23.33
C LYS A 133 -4.47 -3.49 -24.69
N ASP A 134 -4.80 -4.70 -25.14
CA ASP A 134 -5.58 -4.92 -26.36
C ASP A 134 -6.99 -4.33 -26.24
N PHE A 135 -7.63 -4.49 -25.09
CA PHE A 135 -8.92 -3.85 -24.81
C PHE A 135 -8.80 -2.32 -24.85
N GLY A 136 -7.74 -1.75 -24.31
CA GLY A 136 -7.46 -0.32 -24.40
C GLY A 136 -7.38 0.19 -25.84
N LYS A 137 -6.75 -0.57 -26.73
CA LYS A 137 -6.72 -0.28 -28.16
C LYS A 137 -8.12 -0.19 -28.76
N LEU A 138 -8.98 -1.18 -28.49
CA LEU A 138 -10.36 -1.20 -29.00
C LEU A 138 -11.20 -0.02 -28.44
N LEU A 139 -10.98 0.36 -27.18
CA LEU A 139 -11.64 1.53 -26.60
C LEU A 139 -11.21 2.84 -27.26
N VAL A 140 -9.94 2.97 -27.66
CA VAL A 140 -9.44 4.12 -28.42
C VAL A 140 -10.08 4.14 -29.83
N GLU A 141 -10.17 3.00 -30.51
CA GLU A 141 -10.85 2.89 -31.80
C GLU A 141 -12.34 3.27 -31.68
N ALA A 142 -13.01 2.84 -30.62
CA ALA A 142 -14.40 3.22 -30.34
C ALA A 142 -14.56 4.72 -30.07
N TYR A 143 -13.60 5.32 -29.33
CA TYR A 143 -13.57 6.76 -29.11
C TYR A 143 -13.47 7.52 -30.45
N ASP A 144 -12.58 7.10 -31.33
CA ASP A 144 -12.40 7.72 -32.66
C ASP A 144 -13.65 7.56 -33.55
N LEU A 145 -14.35 6.42 -33.43
CA LEU A 145 -15.62 6.21 -34.12
C LEU A 145 -16.71 7.14 -33.59
N CYS A 146 -16.81 7.32 -32.29
CA CYS A 146 -17.74 8.27 -31.68
C CYS A 146 -17.48 9.69 -32.19
N GLN A 147 -16.21 10.13 -32.20
CA GLN A 147 -15.86 11.46 -32.70
C GLN A 147 -16.27 11.67 -34.16
N ARG A 148 -16.01 10.69 -35.03
CA ARG A 148 -16.40 10.76 -36.45
C ARG A 148 -17.91 10.79 -36.68
N ASN A 149 -18.68 10.19 -35.79
CA ASN A 149 -20.16 10.11 -35.90
C ASN A 149 -20.87 11.14 -35.02
N HIS A 150 -20.15 12.09 -34.41
CA HIS A 150 -20.70 13.09 -33.48
C HIS A 150 -21.51 12.46 -32.33
N ALA A 151 -21.04 11.29 -31.85
CA ALA A 151 -21.64 10.56 -30.74
C ALA A 151 -20.83 10.78 -29.46
N GLU A 152 -21.49 10.78 -28.32
CA GLU A 152 -20.83 10.91 -27.01
C GLU A 152 -20.22 9.58 -26.59
N PHE A 153 -18.90 9.58 -26.38
CA PHE A 153 -18.16 8.37 -25.97
C PHE A 153 -18.60 7.86 -24.59
N GLU A 154 -18.90 8.77 -23.66
CA GLU A 154 -19.42 8.42 -22.35
C GLU A 154 -20.74 7.65 -22.45
N ASP A 155 -21.62 8.01 -23.37
CA ASP A 155 -22.87 7.28 -23.64
C ASP A 155 -22.60 5.88 -24.20
N TYR A 156 -21.62 5.75 -25.09
CA TYR A 156 -21.18 4.45 -25.60
C TYR A 156 -20.69 3.53 -24.47
N ILE A 157 -19.84 4.04 -23.57
CA ILE A 157 -19.37 3.29 -22.39
C ILE A 157 -20.52 2.86 -21.50
N ASP A 158 -21.45 3.77 -21.18
CA ASP A 158 -22.54 3.50 -20.25
C ASP A 158 -23.62 2.59 -20.83
N ARG A 159 -24.04 2.84 -22.08
CA ARG A 159 -25.23 2.24 -22.68
C ARG A 159 -24.94 1.04 -23.57
N ALA A 160 -23.82 1.06 -24.29
CA ALA A 160 -23.46 -0.03 -25.19
C ALA A 160 -22.55 -1.05 -24.51
N LEU A 161 -21.55 -0.61 -23.74
CA LEU A 161 -20.63 -1.49 -23.04
C LEU A 161 -21.03 -1.80 -21.60
N CYS A 162 -21.94 -1.05 -21.02
CA CYS A 162 -22.36 -1.18 -19.61
C CYS A 162 -21.18 -1.16 -18.64
N MET A 163 -20.21 -0.27 -18.89
CA MET A 163 -18.95 -0.20 -18.15
C MET A 163 -18.84 1.06 -17.31
N ASN A 164 -18.02 0.98 -16.27
CA ASN A 164 -17.62 2.16 -15.49
C ASN A 164 -16.69 3.05 -16.32
N ARG A 165 -17.01 4.34 -16.46
CA ARG A 165 -16.23 5.32 -17.23
C ARG A 165 -14.79 5.48 -16.75
N ALA A 166 -14.57 5.44 -15.43
CA ALA A 166 -13.22 5.56 -14.87
C ALA A 166 -12.38 4.32 -15.20
N ALA A 167 -12.99 3.12 -15.21
CA ALA A 167 -12.32 1.89 -15.63
C ALA A 167 -11.92 1.99 -17.11
N ALA A 168 -12.81 2.39 -18.00
CA ALA A 168 -12.53 2.58 -19.43
C ALA A 168 -11.38 3.57 -19.64
N LYS A 169 -11.41 4.74 -18.97
CA LYS A 169 -10.34 5.74 -19.04
C LYS A 169 -8.98 5.20 -18.57
N ASN A 170 -8.95 4.39 -17.52
CA ASN A 170 -7.71 3.78 -17.04
C ASN A 170 -7.16 2.75 -18.04
N ILE A 171 -8.04 1.93 -18.64
CA ILE A 171 -7.65 0.93 -19.65
C ILE A 171 -7.08 1.61 -20.89
N MET A 172 -7.77 2.62 -21.44
CA MET A 172 -7.28 3.42 -22.56
C MET A 172 -5.92 4.07 -22.25
N LYS A 173 -5.74 4.56 -21.02
CA LYS A 173 -4.51 5.22 -20.60
C LYS A 173 -3.33 4.24 -20.53
N VAL A 174 -3.54 3.04 -20.02
CA VAL A 174 -2.54 1.97 -20.00
C VAL A 174 -2.06 1.65 -21.43
N TYR A 175 -2.99 1.55 -22.38
CA TYR A 175 -2.65 1.37 -23.79
C TYR A 175 -1.87 2.56 -24.34
N ALA A 176 -2.35 3.78 -24.15
CA ALA A 176 -1.74 5.01 -24.69
C ALA A 176 -0.34 5.27 -24.12
N MET A 177 -0.05 4.84 -22.89
CA MET A 177 1.28 4.98 -22.27
C MET A 177 2.20 3.78 -22.57
N ASP A 178 1.74 2.80 -23.29
CA ASP A 178 2.48 1.60 -23.72
C ASP A 178 3.17 0.85 -22.56
N VAL A 179 2.50 0.78 -21.40
CA VAL A 179 3.06 0.18 -20.18
C VAL A 179 3.30 -1.32 -20.35
N GLU A 180 4.38 -1.83 -19.75
CA GLU A 180 4.79 -3.24 -19.81
C GLU A 180 3.74 -4.20 -19.24
N PRO A 181 3.19 -5.14 -20.03
CA PRO A 181 2.13 -6.05 -19.59
C PRO A 181 2.54 -7.02 -18.47
N SER A 182 3.82 -7.38 -18.36
CA SER A 182 4.32 -8.31 -17.34
C SER A 182 4.10 -7.83 -15.90
N LEU A 183 3.87 -6.53 -15.72
CA LEU A 183 3.53 -5.92 -14.42
C LEU A 183 2.14 -6.33 -13.92
N GLY A 184 1.26 -6.81 -14.79
CA GLY A 184 -0.16 -7.01 -14.49
C GLY A 184 -0.94 -5.68 -14.42
N PHE A 185 -2.25 -5.75 -14.74
CA PHE A 185 -3.05 -4.55 -14.97
C PHE A 185 -3.10 -3.56 -13.80
N ASP A 186 -3.12 -4.04 -12.55
CA ASP A 186 -3.18 -3.15 -11.39
C ASP A 186 -1.92 -2.28 -11.25
N ASN A 187 -0.74 -2.84 -11.47
CA ASN A 187 0.52 -2.09 -11.48
C ASN A 187 0.65 -1.21 -12.72
N MET A 188 0.22 -1.69 -13.89
CA MET A 188 0.15 -0.89 -15.11
C MET A 188 -0.67 0.39 -14.91
N LYS A 189 -1.79 0.34 -14.17
CA LYS A 189 -2.57 1.54 -13.83
C LYS A 189 -1.79 2.53 -12.99
N ILE A 190 -0.98 2.06 -12.05
CA ILE A 190 -0.15 2.94 -11.21
C ILE A 190 0.85 3.68 -12.10
N VAL A 191 1.60 2.95 -12.92
CA VAL A 191 2.59 3.50 -13.87
C VAL A 191 1.92 4.49 -14.84
N ALA A 192 0.83 4.10 -15.50
CA ALA A 192 0.12 4.95 -16.44
C ALA A 192 -0.37 6.26 -15.82
N ASN A 193 -0.63 6.31 -14.51
CA ASN A 193 -1.09 7.51 -13.82
C ASN A 193 0.04 8.47 -13.42
N VAL A 194 1.29 8.10 -13.56
CA VAL A 194 2.44 9.00 -13.38
C VAL A 194 2.50 9.99 -14.54
N LYS A 195 2.45 11.29 -14.25
CA LYS A 195 2.38 12.33 -15.28
C LYS A 195 3.72 12.58 -15.95
N ASP A 196 4.78 12.59 -15.18
CA ASP A 196 6.14 12.82 -15.65
C ASP A 196 6.70 11.56 -16.33
N ASN A 197 7.35 11.71 -17.48
CA ASN A 197 7.86 10.59 -18.28
C ASN A 197 9.01 9.86 -17.60
N GLU A 198 9.94 10.60 -16.97
CA GLU A 198 11.09 9.98 -16.31
C GLU A 198 10.67 9.24 -15.06
N GLN A 199 9.79 9.85 -14.25
CA GLN A 199 9.22 9.18 -13.08
C GLN A 199 8.39 7.94 -13.47
N ARG A 200 7.72 7.97 -14.63
CA ARG A 200 6.96 6.81 -15.12
C ARG A 200 7.88 5.65 -15.45
N LYS A 201 8.98 5.91 -16.16
CA LYS A 201 9.98 4.88 -16.45
C LYS A 201 10.60 4.32 -15.18
N GLN A 202 10.98 5.18 -14.22
CA GLN A 202 11.50 4.76 -12.93
C GLN A 202 10.50 3.86 -12.17
N ALA A 203 9.21 4.25 -12.14
CA ALA A 203 8.18 3.44 -11.51
C ALA A 203 7.99 2.07 -12.21
N GLU A 204 8.10 2.03 -13.53
CA GLU A 204 8.05 0.79 -14.31
C GLU A 204 9.25 -0.11 -14.01
N GLU A 205 10.46 0.44 -13.98
CA GLU A 205 11.69 -0.25 -13.60
C GLU A 205 11.63 -0.79 -12.17
N SER A 206 11.15 0.00 -11.20
CA SER A 206 10.99 -0.43 -9.81
C SER A 206 10.06 -1.65 -9.71
N PHE A 207 8.94 -1.66 -10.44
CA PHE A 207 8.08 -2.84 -10.51
C PHE A 207 8.76 -4.06 -11.14
N ILE A 208 9.55 -3.87 -12.20
CA ILE A 208 10.31 -4.96 -12.85
C ILE A 208 11.36 -5.53 -11.88
N GLN A 209 11.98 -4.70 -11.05
CA GLN A 209 12.91 -5.10 -9.99
C GLN A 209 12.22 -5.82 -8.82
N GLY A 210 10.89 -5.81 -8.76
CA GLY A 210 10.10 -6.52 -7.77
C GLY A 210 9.66 -5.68 -6.57
N HIS A 211 9.79 -4.36 -6.64
CA HIS A 211 9.27 -3.47 -5.60
C HIS A 211 7.75 -3.57 -5.50
N SER A 212 7.25 -3.50 -4.28
CA SER A 212 5.81 -3.57 -4.02
C SER A 212 5.07 -2.32 -4.52
N PRO A 213 3.75 -2.40 -4.80
CA PRO A 213 2.95 -1.24 -5.16
C PRO A 213 3.00 -0.10 -4.14
N THR A 214 3.26 -0.41 -2.88
CA THR A 214 3.37 0.56 -1.79
C THR A 214 4.68 1.34 -1.87
N GLU A 215 5.79 0.64 -2.09
CA GLU A 215 7.12 1.24 -2.28
C GLU A 215 7.16 2.13 -3.51
N VAL A 216 6.71 1.63 -4.66
CA VAL A 216 6.67 2.42 -5.90
C VAL A 216 5.81 3.69 -5.75
N ARG A 217 4.67 3.62 -5.06
CA ARG A 217 3.87 4.82 -4.78
C ARG A 217 4.57 5.81 -3.86
N ALA A 218 5.35 5.34 -2.89
CA ALA A 218 6.15 6.20 -2.03
C ALA A 218 7.26 6.90 -2.82
N GLU A 219 7.98 6.17 -3.68
CA GLU A 219 9.00 6.73 -4.58
C GLU A 219 8.42 7.83 -5.47
N ILE A 220 7.26 7.58 -6.11
CA ILE A 220 6.55 8.57 -6.91
C ILE A 220 6.13 9.80 -6.08
N SER A 221 5.76 9.59 -4.81
CA SER A 221 5.32 10.67 -3.93
C SER A 221 6.48 11.54 -3.45
N THR A 222 7.61 10.95 -3.09
CA THR A 222 8.81 11.65 -2.61
C THR A 222 9.52 12.44 -3.71
N SER A 223 9.44 11.97 -4.96
CA SER A 223 10.00 12.66 -6.12
C SER A 223 9.15 13.85 -6.59
N LYS A 224 7.94 14.06 -6.06
CA LYS A 224 7.17 15.27 -6.32
C LYS A 224 7.77 16.42 -5.51
N PRO A 225 8.10 17.58 -6.17
CA PRO A 225 8.47 18.77 -5.43
C PRO A 225 7.33 19.10 -4.46
N GLU A 226 7.68 19.40 -3.22
CA GLU A 226 6.67 19.80 -2.22
C GLU A 226 5.78 20.89 -2.84
N PRO A 227 4.47 20.69 -2.85
CA PRO A 227 3.57 21.67 -3.42
C PRO A 227 3.73 22.95 -2.61
N LYS A 228 4.29 24.03 -3.23
CA LYS A 228 4.38 25.33 -2.57
C LYS A 228 3.03 25.65 -1.95
N LEU A 229 2.99 25.65 -0.61
CA LEU A 229 1.81 26.03 0.13
C LEU A 229 1.49 27.47 -0.20
N THR A 230 0.45 27.69 -0.98
CA THR A 230 -0.05 29.03 -1.27
C THR A 230 -1.29 29.27 -0.41
N LYS A 231 -1.48 30.52 0.03
CA LYS A 231 -2.67 30.94 0.81
C LYS A 231 -3.98 30.46 0.15
N LYS A 232 -4.07 30.58 -1.18
CA LYS A 232 -5.21 30.12 -1.98
C LYS A 232 -5.48 28.60 -1.86
N LYS A 233 -4.41 27.77 -1.82
CA LYS A 233 -4.56 26.32 -1.61
C LYS A 233 -5.07 25.98 -0.21
N LEU A 234 -4.54 26.66 0.82
CA LEU A 234 -4.98 26.49 2.20
C LEU A 234 -6.44 26.93 2.39
N GLU A 235 -6.84 28.05 1.80
CA GLU A 235 -8.23 28.52 1.80
C GLU A 235 -9.18 27.54 1.10
N SER A 236 -8.78 26.97 -0.03
CA SER A 236 -9.54 25.95 -0.75
C SER A 236 -9.68 24.65 0.06
N GLU A 237 -8.62 24.25 0.73
CA GLU A 237 -8.63 23.05 1.58
C GLU A 237 -9.48 23.28 2.84
N LYS A 238 -9.37 24.45 3.46
CA LYS A 238 -10.23 24.87 4.58
C LYS A 238 -11.71 24.79 4.19
N ALA A 239 -12.09 25.40 3.05
CA ALA A 239 -13.47 25.37 2.57
C ALA A 239 -13.99 23.93 2.31
N ARG A 240 -13.12 23.05 1.79
CA ARG A 240 -13.46 21.63 1.60
C ARG A 240 -13.70 20.91 2.93
N LEU A 241 -12.85 21.17 3.93
CA LEU A 241 -12.97 20.59 5.26
C LEU A 241 -14.23 21.10 5.98
N GLU A 242 -14.52 22.40 5.92
CA GLU A 242 -15.75 23.00 6.47
C GLU A 242 -17.01 22.38 5.86
N LYS A 243 -17.02 22.17 4.55
CA LYS A 243 -18.12 21.48 3.85
C LYS A 243 -18.28 20.03 4.32
N SER A 244 -17.17 19.31 4.53
CA SER A 244 -17.19 17.93 5.04
C SER A 244 -17.70 17.88 6.49
N ILE A 245 -17.26 18.80 7.34
CA ILE A 245 -17.71 18.91 8.73
C ILE A 245 -19.23 19.17 8.77
N HIS A 246 -19.72 20.10 7.97
CA HIS A 246 -21.15 20.39 7.89
C HIS A 246 -21.96 19.16 7.46
N ALA A 247 -21.50 18.44 6.44
CA ALA A 247 -22.17 17.21 5.97
C ALA A 247 -22.19 16.12 7.05
N LEU A 248 -21.12 15.98 7.85
CA LEU A 248 -21.07 15.05 8.96
C LEU A 248 -21.98 15.47 10.13
N GLN A 249 -22.07 16.76 10.43
CA GLN A 249 -22.98 17.29 11.44
C GLN A 249 -24.45 17.04 11.08
N VAL A 250 -24.83 17.22 9.80
CA VAL A 250 -26.18 16.90 9.32
C VAL A 250 -26.49 15.41 9.47
N LYS A 251 -25.53 14.53 9.14
CA LYS A 251 -25.70 13.08 9.32
C LYS A 251 -25.81 12.69 10.79
N LEU A 252 -25.06 13.36 11.66
CA LEU A 252 -25.11 13.09 13.10
C LEU A 252 -26.49 13.46 13.65
N ALA A 253 -27.00 14.65 13.30
CA ALA A 253 -28.33 15.09 13.73
C ALA A 253 -29.44 14.15 13.23
N ASP A 254 -29.34 13.62 11.99
CA ASP A 254 -30.29 12.64 11.46
C ASP A 254 -30.22 11.29 12.23
N LEU A 255 -29.02 10.88 12.67
CA LEU A 255 -28.86 9.69 13.48
C LEU A 255 -29.39 9.88 14.90
N GLU A 256 -29.18 11.05 15.50
CA GLU A 256 -29.70 11.40 16.82
C GLU A 256 -31.24 11.38 16.82
N MET A 257 -31.88 11.99 15.81
CA MET A 257 -33.34 11.92 15.66
C MET A 257 -33.85 10.46 15.54
N LYS A 258 -33.13 9.62 14.77
CA LYS A 258 -33.51 8.21 14.64
C LYS A 258 -33.35 7.43 15.95
N ILE A 259 -32.35 7.74 16.75
CA ILE A 259 -32.14 7.13 18.08
C ILE A 259 -33.30 7.50 18.99
N ASP A 260 -33.67 8.78 19.03
CA ASP A 260 -34.78 9.26 19.85
C ASP A 260 -36.13 8.60 19.45
N GLU A 261 -36.34 8.29 18.14
CA GLU A 261 -37.52 7.55 17.68
C GLU A 261 -37.54 6.08 18.17
N PHE A 262 -36.39 5.49 18.53
CA PHE A 262 -36.36 4.13 19.10
C PHE A 262 -36.51 4.09 20.62
N GLU A 263 -36.31 5.22 21.29
CA GLU A 263 -36.45 5.33 22.77
C GLU A 263 -37.86 5.81 23.22
N GLY A 264 -38.72 6.20 22.29
CA GLY A 264 -40.12 6.60 22.53
C GLY A 264 -41.11 5.50 22.12
#